data_9a789e03ce6e041dfaf8ca5698ec9216
#
_entry.id   9a789e03ce6e041dfaf8ca5698ec9216
#
_cell.length_a   1.000
_cell.length_b   1.000
_cell.length_c   1.000
_cell.angle_alpha   90.00
_cell.angle_beta   90.00
_cell.angle_gamma   90.00
#
_symmetry.space_group_name_H-M   'P 1'
#
loop_
_entity.id
_entity.type
_entity.pdbx_description
1 polymer ?
#
loop_
_entity_poly.entity_id
_entity_poly.type
_entity_poly.pdbx_seq_one_letter_code
_entity_poly.pdbx_strand_id
1 'polypeptide(L)'
;MTAQSDRIVVPPPCRGLDMAAGYGWAQSSAIHAGGYLFVSGVVAIDPASGERLNGTVTSETHRAFQNLKLVLESAGSSLERLVQVRAMIYDRIEYDALNRVYRQYVPSGPPARTVWSVQIIDAFKVQLDAIAVV
;
A
#
# COMPACT_ATOMS: atom_id res chain seq x y z
N MET A 1 -18.77 25.98 18.11
CA MET A 1 -18.81 25.05 17.00
C MET A 1 -17.97 23.83 17.34
N THR A 2 -18.57 22.69 17.33
CA THR A 2 -17.82 21.46 17.55
C THR A 2 -16.95 21.16 16.33
N ALA A 3 -15.68 20.90 16.59
CA ALA A 3 -14.83 20.40 15.55
C ALA A 3 -15.40 19.05 15.06
N GLN A 4 -15.69 18.96 13.80
CA GLN A 4 -16.07 17.69 13.20
C GLN A 4 -14.84 16.82 13.08
N SER A 5 -15.06 15.51 13.11
CA SER A 5 -13.99 14.59 12.78
C SER A 5 -13.60 14.81 11.32
N ASP A 6 -12.38 15.22 11.12
CA ASP A 6 -11.84 15.40 9.76
C ASP A 6 -11.35 14.08 9.16
N ARG A 7 -11.80 12.98 9.73
CA ARG A 7 -11.50 11.65 9.25
C ARG A 7 -12.45 11.29 8.12
N ILE A 8 -11.92 11.17 6.92
CA ILE A 8 -12.69 10.86 5.72
C ILE A 8 -12.25 9.50 5.18
N VAL A 9 -13.20 8.59 5.06
CA VAL A 9 -12.96 7.28 4.44
C VAL A 9 -12.80 7.47 2.95
N VAL A 10 -11.67 7.00 2.40
CA VAL A 10 -11.42 7.00 0.96
C VAL A 10 -11.94 5.68 0.39
N PRO A 11 -12.86 5.72 -0.58
CA PRO A 11 -13.34 4.50 -1.19
C PRO A 11 -12.23 3.80 -1.99
N PRO A 12 -12.32 2.47 -2.19
CA PRO A 12 -11.35 1.77 -3.00
C PRO A 12 -11.35 2.32 -4.44
N PRO A 13 -10.16 2.43 -5.09
CA PRO A 13 -10.07 3.00 -6.43
C PRO A 13 -10.69 2.12 -7.51
N CYS A 14 -10.82 0.83 -7.24
CA CYS A 14 -11.38 -0.13 -8.18
C CYS A 14 -11.87 -1.37 -7.43
N ARG A 15 -12.70 -2.16 -8.11
CA ARG A 15 -13.38 -3.31 -7.53
C ARG A 15 -12.42 -4.33 -6.92
N GLY A 16 -11.32 -4.62 -7.62
CA GLY A 16 -10.37 -5.64 -7.16
C GLY A 16 -9.61 -5.24 -5.91
N LEU A 17 -9.56 -3.96 -5.57
CA LEU A 17 -8.89 -3.45 -4.37
C LEU A 17 -9.87 -3.16 -3.23
N ASP A 18 -11.13 -3.56 -3.36
CA ASP A 18 -12.09 -3.50 -2.26
C ASP A 18 -11.93 -4.74 -1.36
N MET A 19 -11.01 -4.64 -0.42
CA MET A 19 -10.68 -5.76 0.47
C MET A 19 -11.81 -6.10 1.42
N ALA A 20 -12.61 -5.12 1.81
CA ALA A 20 -13.78 -5.36 2.67
C ALA A 20 -14.83 -6.19 1.94
N ALA A 21 -15.15 -5.84 0.69
CA ALA A 21 -16.12 -6.59 -0.10
C ALA A 21 -15.57 -7.93 -0.58
N GLY A 22 -14.33 -7.95 -1.06
CA GLY A 22 -13.74 -9.15 -1.66
C GLY A 22 -13.28 -10.20 -0.66
N TYR A 23 -12.75 -9.78 0.48
CA TYR A 23 -12.11 -10.66 1.46
C TYR A 23 -12.70 -10.55 2.86
N GLY A 24 -13.64 -9.64 3.08
CA GLY A 24 -14.22 -9.43 4.40
C GLY A 24 -13.24 -8.79 5.40
N TRP A 25 -12.17 -8.16 4.95
CA TRP A 25 -11.22 -7.51 5.84
C TRP A 25 -11.80 -6.23 6.41
N ALA A 26 -11.67 -6.04 7.72
CA ALA A 26 -12.20 -4.89 8.43
C ALA A 26 -11.27 -3.69 8.25
N GLN A 27 -11.19 -3.16 7.04
CA GLN A 27 -10.33 -2.02 6.71
C GLN A 27 -10.92 -1.20 5.57
N SER A 28 -10.65 0.11 5.61
CA SER A 28 -10.84 1.01 4.47
C SER A 28 -9.57 1.00 3.63
N SER A 29 -9.67 1.35 2.35
CA SER A 29 -8.48 1.48 1.49
C SER A 29 -7.53 2.53 2.02
N ALA A 30 -8.08 3.67 2.45
CA ALA A 30 -7.30 4.74 3.04
C ALA A 30 -8.20 5.65 3.87
N ILE A 31 -7.57 6.44 4.72
CA ILE A 31 -8.24 7.48 5.51
C ILE A 31 -7.53 8.80 5.21
N HIS A 32 -8.28 9.83 4.86
CA HIS A 32 -7.79 11.19 4.73
C HIS A 32 -8.04 11.93 6.05
N ALA A 33 -7.01 12.46 6.64
CA ALA A 33 -7.10 13.22 7.89
C ALA A 33 -5.93 14.21 8.01
N GLY A 34 -6.23 15.46 8.37
CA GLY A 34 -5.21 16.46 8.67
C GLY A 34 -4.23 16.77 7.54
N GLY A 35 -4.65 16.67 6.28
CA GLY A 35 -3.78 16.89 5.13
C GLY A 35 -2.92 15.68 4.78
N TYR A 36 -3.13 14.56 5.45
CA TYR A 36 -2.43 13.31 5.20
C TYR A 36 -3.38 12.22 4.74
N LEU A 37 -2.84 11.30 3.99
CA LEU A 37 -3.52 10.09 3.55
C LEU A 37 -2.85 8.90 4.23
N PHE A 38 -3.63 8.14 4.99
CA PHE A 38 -3.17 6.92 5.67
C PHE A 38 -3.67 5.74 4.87
N VAL A 39 -2.77 5.03 4.21
CA VAL A 39 -3.12 3.92 3.32
C VAL A 39 -2.96 2.60 4.06
N SER A 40 -4.01 1.79 4.00
CA SER A 40 -4.00 0.42 4.54
C SER A 40 -2.98 -0.45 3.82
N GLY A 41 -2.66 -1.59 4.42
CA GLY A 41 -1.78 -2.57 3.80
C GLY A 41 -2.22 -2.93 2.38
N VAL A 42 -1.33 -2.79 1.42
CA VAL A 42 -1.54 -3.21 0.04
C VAL A 42 -0.68 -4.43 -0.24
N VAL A 43 -1.23 -5.35 -1.01
CA VAL A 43 -0.60 -6.62 -1.37
C VAL A 43 -0.79 -6.88 -2.86
N ALA A 44 -0.19 -7.94 -3.36
CA ALA A 44 -0.23 -8.28 -4.78
C ALA A 44 -1.58 -8.88 -5.18
N ILE A 45 -2.55 -8.01 -5.36
CA ILE A 45 -3.91 -8.33 -5.79
C ILE A 45 -4.11 -7.73 -7.18
N ASP A 46 -4.81 -8.45 -8.06
CA ASP A 46 -5.23 -7.90 -9.35
C ASP A 46 -6.28 -6.81 -9.12
N PRO A 47 -6.03 -5.56 -9.57
CA PRO A 47 -6.95 -4.46 -9.28
C PRO A 47 -8.29 -4.58 -10.00
N ALA A 48 -8.38 -5.35 -11.07
CA ALA A 48 -9.65 -5.55 -11.78
C ALA A 48 -10.47 -6.67 -11.16
N SER A 49 -9.87 -7.84 -10.92
CA SER A 49 -10.59 -9.04 -10.50
C SER A 49 -10.57 -9.28 -8.99
N GLY A 50 -9.58 -8.76 -8.28
CA GLY A 50 -9.34 -9.06 -6.87
C GLY A 50 -8.63 -10.38 -6.64
N GLU A 51 -8.17 -11.05 -7.67
CA GLU A 51 -7.43 -12.30 -7.52
C GLU A 51 -6.07 -12.07 -6.85
N ARG A 52 -5.67 -13.02 -6.00
CA ARG A 52 -4.33 -13.04 -5.43
C ARG A 52 -3.31 -13.32 -6.52
N LEU A 53 -2.29 -12.48 -6.60
CA LEU A 53 -1.18 -12.64 -7.53
C LEU A 53 0.09 -13.02 -6.76
N ASN A 54 -0.01 -14.09 -5.96
CA ASN A 54 1.14 -14.61 -5.22
C ASN A 54 2.24 -15.00 -6.21
N GLY A 55 3.44 -14.50 -5.97
CA GLY A 55 4.56 -14.70 -6.86
C GLY A 55 5.89 -14.66 -6.14
N THR A 56 6.88 -14.02 -6.74
CA THR A 56 8.17 -13.75 -6.12
C THR A 56 8.10 -12.42 -5.35
N VAL A 57 9.10 -12.16 -4.50
CA VAL A 57 9.20 -10.84 -3.85
C VAL A 57 9.27 -9.74 -4.90
N THR A 58 10.03 -9.95 -5.97
CA THR A 58 10.13 -8.98 -7.07
C THR A 58 8.77 -8.69 -7.69
N SER A 59 8.03 -9.71 -8.12
CA SER A 59 6.73 -9.50 -8.77
C SER A 59 5.69 -8.94 -7.82
N GLU A 60 5.67 -9.39 -6.58
CA GLU A 60 4.72 -8.90 -5.59
C GLU A 60 5.02 -7.45 -5.18
N THR A 61 6.29 -7.07 -5.11
CA THR A 61 6.66 -5.67 -4.81
C THR A 61 6.19 -4.75 -5.92
N HIS A 62 6.39 -5.12 -7.18
CA HIS A 62 5.87 -4.35 -8.31
C HIS A 62 4.36 -4.16 -8.21
N ARG A 63 3.63 -5.24 -7.99
CA ARG A 63 2.17 -5.17 -7.92
C ARG A 63 1.70 -4.36 -6.72
N ALA A 64 2.33 -4.53 -5.58
CA ALA A 64 1.99 -3.76 -4.38
C ALA A 64 2.18 -2.25 -4.62
N PHE A 65 3.29 -1.85 -5.24
CA PHE A 65 3.50 -0.43 -5.59
C PHE A 65 2.50 0.08 -6.61
N GLN A 66 2.15 -0.72 -7.61
CA GLN A 66 1.12 -0.34 -8.59
C GLN A 66 -0.23 -0.14 -7.91
N ASN A 67 -0.59 -1.02 -6.99
CA ASN A 67 -1.83 -0.89 -6.22
C ASN A 67 -1.78 0.32 -5.28
N LEU A 68 -0.66 0.54 -4.61
CA LEU A 68 -0.46 1.74 -3.78
C LEU A 68 -0.65 3.01 -4.60
N LYS A 69 -0.06 3.05 -5.79
CA LYS A 69 -0.20 4.19 -6.70
C LYS A 69 -1.67 4.46 -7.05
N LEU A 70 -2.43 3.41 -7.35
CA LEU A 70 -3.86 3.55 -7.64
C LEU A 70 -4.62 4.19 -6.46
N VAL A 71 -4.37 3.72 -5.25
CA VAL A 71 -5.02 4.27 -4.06
C VAL A 71 -4.63 5.73 -3.85
N LEU A 72 -3.34 6.05 -3.95
CA LEU A 72 -2.84 7.41 -3.76
C LEU A 72 -3.47 8.37 -4.78
N GLU A 73 -3.46 8.00 -6.05
CA GLU A 73 -3.97 8.87 -7.13
C GLU A 73 -5.47 9.05 -7.03
N SER A 74 -6.21 8.03 -6.62
CA SER A 74 -7.66 8.15 -6.41
C SER A 74 -8.03 9.15 -5.33
N ALA A 75 -7.13 9.41 -4.42
CA ALA A 75 -7.33 10.33 -3.30
C ALA A 75 -6.63 11.68 -3.49
N GLY A 76 -6.11 11.96 -4.69
CA GLY A 76 -5.45 13.23 -5.00
C GLY A 76 -4.01 13.33 -4.54
N SER A 77 -3.37 12.19 -4.25
CA SER A 77 -1.95 12.14 -3.88
C SER A 77 -1.13 11.46 -4.98
N SER A 78 0.10 11.06 -4.67
CA SER A 78 0.99 10.41 -5.64
C SER A 78 2.16 9.75 -4.90
N LEU A 79 2.92 8.93 -5.61
CA LEU A 79 4.13 8.30 -5.06
C LEU A 79 5.17 9.34 -4.62
N GLU A 80 5.25 10.47 -5.31
CA GLU A 80 6.18 11.56 -4.97
C GLU A 80 5.81 12.27 -3.67
N ARG A 81 4.59 12.07 -3.20
CA ARG A 81 4.07 12.68 -1.98
C ARG A 81 4.11 11.74 -0.77
N LEU A 82 4.72 10.59 -0.92
CA LEU A 82 4.90 9.65 0.19
C LEU A 82 5.75 10.28 1.29
N VAL A 83 5.28 10.18 2.53
CA VAL A 83 5.96 10.63 3.73
C VAL A 83 6.64 9.46 4.43
N GLN A 84 5.94 8.34 4.50
CA GLN A 84 6.42 7.12 5.14
C GLN A 84 5.89 5.89 4.42
N VAL A 85 6.74 4.89 4.29
CA VAL A 85 6.36 3.55 3.83
C VAL A 85 6.82 2.53 4.87
N ARG A 86 5.93 1.62 5.23
CA ARG A 86 6.29 0.44 6.00
C ARG A 86 6.18 -0.76 5.07
N ALA A 87 7.25 -1.52 4.98
CA ALA A 87 7.33 -2.68 4.08
C ALA A 87 7.54 -3.95 4.89
N MET A 88 6.76 -4.95 4.59
CA MET A 88 6.88 -6.27 5.20
C MET A 88 7.25 -7.27 4.13
N ILE A 89 8.27 -8.08 4.40
CA ILE A 89 8.67 -9.18 3.53
C ILE A 89 8.67 -10.49 4.33
N TYR A 90 8.31 -11.58 3.68
CA TYR A 90 8.18 -12.87 4.37
C TYR A 90 9.54 -13.46 4.81
N ASP A 91 10.63 -13.08 4.15
CA ASP A 91 11.96 -13.60 4.42
C ASP A 91 13.01 -12.50 4.22
N ARG A 92 13.84 -12.28 5.23
CA ARG A 92 14.90 -11.27 5.21
C ARG A 92 15.91 -11.46 4.07
N ILE A 93 16.05 -12.69 3.58
CA ILE A 93 16.97 -13.02 2.48
C ILE A 93 16.59 -12.29 1.18
N GLU A 94 15.31 -11.88 1.08
CA GLU A 94 14.76 -11.20 -0.09
C GLU A 94 14.86 -9.66 0.01
N TYR A 95 15.60 -9.16 0.98
CA TYR A 95 15.71 -7.72 1.22
C TYR A 95 16.25 -6.97 -0.01
N ASP A 96 17.27 -7.53 -0.68
CA ASP A 96 17.82 -6.90 -1.89
C ASP A 96 16.82 -6.87 -3.04
N ALA A 97 16.01 -7.91 -3.19
CA ALA A 97 14.97 -7.95 -4.22
C ALA A 97 13.92 -6.86 -3.97
N LEU A 98 13.48 -6.68 -2.73
CA LEU A 98 12.60 -5.58 -2.34
C LEU A 98 13.22 -4.24 -2.73
N ASN A 99 14.46 -4.00 -2.37
CA ASN A 99 15.12 -2.72 -2.58
C ASN A 99 15.28 -2.38 -4.07
N ARG A 100 15.59 -3.38 -4.90
CA ARG A 100 15.72 -3.14 -6.35
C ARG A 100 14.45 -2.59 -6.96
N VAL A 101 13.30 -3.18 -6.60
CA VAL A 101 12.00 -2.71 -7.10
C VAL A 101 11.61 -1.40 -6.44
N TYR A 102 11.82 -1.29 -5.14
CA TYR A 102 11.50 -0.09 -4.36
C TYR A 102 12.11 1.16 -5.00
N ARG A 103 13.39 1.10 -5.39
CA ARG A 103 14.09 2.22 -6.02
C ARG A 103 13.48 2.67 -7.34
N GLN A 104 12.80 1.77 -8.05
CA GLN A 104 12.15 2.12 -9.32
C GLN A 104 10.92 3.00 -9.11
N TYR A 105 10.23 2.85 -7.97
CA TYR A 105 9.03 3.62 -7.67
C TYR A 105 9.31 4.89 -6.88
N VAL A 106 10.41 4.94 -6.15
CA VAL A 106 10.82 6.09 -5.33
C VAL A 106 12.29 6.44 -5.61
N PRO A 107 12.61 6.89 -6.82
CA PRO A 107 14.00 7.05 -7.26
C PRO A 107 14.73 8.22 -6.59
N SER A 108 14.03 9.26 -6.15
CA SER A 108 14.65 10.41 -5.51
C SER A 108 13.81 10.89 -4.33
N GLY A 109 14.47 11.42 -3.29
CA GLY A 109 13.78 11.89 -2.10
C GLY A 109 12.94 10.79 -1.45
N PRO A 110 13.48 9.58 -1.20
CA PRO A 110 12.64 8.49 -0.71
C PRO A 110 12.00 8.84 0.64
N PRO A 111 10.80 8.34 0.91
CA PRO A 111 10.12 8.57 2.18
C PRO A 111 10.84 7.88 3.34
N ALA A 112 10.50 8.28 4.55
CA ALA A 112 10.91 7.52 5.73
C ALA A 112 10.42 6.08 5.58
N ARG A 113 11.22 5.11 6.03
CA ARG A 113 10.90 3.70 5.78
C ARG A 113 11.28 2.81 6.95
N THR A 114 10.44 1.80 7.19
CA THR A 114 10.78 0.67 8.04
C THR A 114 10.48 -0.62 7.28
N VAL A 115 11.35 -1.60 7.38
CA VAL A 115 11.17 -2.92 6.79
C VAL A 115 11.18 -3.98 7.88
N TRP A 116 10.19 -4.87 7.86
CA TRP A 116 10.13 -6.04 8.73
C TRP A 116 10.17 -7.32 7.91
N SER A 117 10.83 -8.33 8.45
CA SER A 117 10.66 -9.71 8.00
C SER A 117 9.64 -10.37 8.90
N VAL A 118 8.50 -10.78 8.34
CA VAL A 118 7.35 -11.24 9.11
C VAL A 118 6.48 -12.15 8.25
N GLN A 119 5.72 -13.01 8.90
CA GLN A 119 4.69 -13.82 8.24
C GLN A 119 3.51 -12.92 7.86
N ILE A 120 3.13 -12.93 6.60
CA ILE A 120 2.09 -12.06 6.05
C ILE A 120 0.81 -12.86 5.79
N ILE A 121 -0.34 -12.22 5.99
CA ILE A 121 -1.66 -12.81 5.75
C ILE A 121 -1.76 -13.35 4.31
N ASP A 122 -2.46 -14.47 4.14
CA ASP A 122 -2.75 -15.10 2.86
C ASP A 122 -1.51 -15.49 2.05
N ALA A 123 -0.42 -15.80 2.74
CA ALA A 123 0.83 -16.25 2.13
C ALA A 123 1.44 -15.24 1.14
N PHE A 124 1.09 -13.97 1.24
CA PHE A 124 1.79 -12.93 0.50
C PHE A 124 3.23 -12.82 0.99
N LYS A 125 4.11 -12.48 0.07
CA LYS A 125 5.54 -12.30 0.35
C LYS A 125 5.91 -10.86 0.63
N VAL A 126 5.06 -9.91 0.22
CA VAL A 126 5.27 -8.48 0.39
C VAL A 126 3.96 -7.81 0.76
N GLN A 127 4.03 -6.90 1.71
CA GLN A 127 2.95 -5.97 2.04
C GLN A 127 3.53 -4.60 2.27
N LEU A 128 2.85 -3.57 1.80
CA LEU A 128 3.23 -2.18 2.03
C LEU A 128 2.06 -1.46 2.69
N ASP A 129 2.36 -0.54 3.61
CA ASP A 129 1.42 0.51 3.97
C ASP A 129 2.15 1.85 3.95
N ALA A 130 1.40 2.94 3.93
CA ALA A 130 2.02 4.23 3.67
C ALA A 130 1.24 5.39 4.26
N ILE A 131 1.96 6.50 4.45
CA ILE A 131 1.40 7.82 4.74
C ILE A 131 1.89 8.74 3.62
N ALA A 132 0.98 9.53 3.07
CA ALA A 132 1.29 10.52 2.03
C ALA A 132 0.65 11.85 2.38
N VAL A 133 1.14 12.94 1.80
CA VAL A 133 0.46 14.23 1.85
C VAL A 133 -0.52 14.33 0.69
N VAL A 134 -1.58 15.10 0.93
CA VAL A 134 -2.63 15.32 -0.08
C VAL A 134 -2.60 16.75 -0.59
#